data_e78f17d3f7531e1ae67d17a62dec592f
#
_entry.id   e78f17d3f7531e1ae67d17a62dec592f
#
_cell.length_a   1.000
_cell.length_b   1.000
_cell.length_c   1.000
_cell.angle_alpha   90.00
_cell.angle_beta   90.00
_cell.angle_gamma   90.00
#
_symmetry.space_group_name_H-M   'P 1'
#
loop_
_entity.id
_entity.type
_entity.pdbx_description
1 polymer ?
#
loop_
_entity_poly.entity_id
_entity_poly.type
_entity_poly.pdbx_seq_one_letter_code
_entity_poly.pdbx_strand_id
1 'polypeptide(L)'
;MANYYTEKSKISINQLIESNLDLVKKISWQIFGRVQKVVEIEDLIQQGMEGLVAAAQKYSPKEGVNFQQYAQLRIRGSIIDYLRKNSNLCRTTIKKKTRI
;
A
#
# COMPACT_ATOMS: atom_id res chain seq x y z
N MET A 1 21.12 25.56 2.23
CA MET A 1 21.01 24.58 1.14
C MET A 1 20.36 23.30 1.58
N ALA A 2 20.87 22.69 2.63
CA ALA A 2 20.29 21.48 3.15
C ALA A 2 18.82 21.68 3.53
N ASN A 3 18.51 22.79 4.20
CA ASN A 3 17.14 23.07 4.59
C ASN A 3 16.22 23.26 3.39
N TYR A 4 16.73 23.88 2.36
CA TYR A 4 15.94 24.09 1.15
C TYR A 4 15.53 22.76 0.53
N TYR A 5 16.48 21.85 0.40
CA TYR A 5 16.20 20.54 -0.17
C TYR A 5 15.26 19.74 0.70
N THR A 6 15.44 19.83 2.01
CA THR A 6 14.59 19.12 2.94
C THR A 6 13.14 19.58 2.84
N GLU A 7 12.94 20.89 2.83
CA GLU A 7 11.59 21.45 2.73
C GLU A 7 10.96 21.10 1.39
N LYS A 8 11.71 21.23 0.32
CA LYS A 8 11.21 20.91 -1.00
C LYS A 8 10.87 19.44 -1.11
N SER A 9 11.70 18.58 -0.51
CA SER A 9 11.42 17.16 -0.50
C SER A 9 10.15 16.84 0.26
N LYS A 10 9.92 17.49 1.39
CA LYS A 10 8.72 17.26 2.17
C LYS A 10 7.48 17.67 1.40
N ILE A 11 7.54 18.82 0.73
CA ILE A 11 6.41 19.29 -0.07
C ILE A 11 6.15 18.31 -1.21
N SER A 12 7.21 17.87 -1.87
CA SER A 12 7.09 16.90 -2.95
C SER A 12 6.49 15.59 -2.45
N ILE A 13 6.93 15.13 -1.30
CA ILE A 13 6.41 13.89 -0.72
C ILE A 13 4.92 14.01 -0.46
N ASN A 14 4.51 15.11 0.16
CA ASN A 14 3.10 15.32 0.43
C ASN A 14 2.27 15.39 -0.84
N GLN A 15 2.80 16.05 -1.87
CA GLN A 15 2.10 16.12 -3.14
C GLN A 15 1.99 14.76 -3.80
N LEU A 16 3.03 13.95 -3.71
CA LEU A 16 3.00 12.60 -4.27
C LEU A 16 1.95 11.75 -3.58
N ILE A 17 1.85 11.90 -2.28
CA ILE A 17 0.86 11.14 -1.51
C ILE A 17 -0.55 11.60 -1.89
N GLU A 18 -0.79 12.90 -1.85
CA GLU A 18 -2.11 13.44 -2.12
C GLU A 18 -2.58 13.13 -3.53
N SER A 19 -1.67 13.20 -4.49
CA SER A 19 -2.02 12.98 -5.89
C SER A 19 -2.37 11.53 -6.19
N ASN A 20 -2.02 10.61 -5.29
CA ASN A 20 -2.18 9.20 -5.55
C ASN A 20 -3.08 8.48 -4.55
N LEU A 21 -3.86 9.24 -3.78
CA LEU A 21 -4.80 8.63 -2.84
C LEU A 21 -5.82 7.76 -3.55
N ASP A 22 -6.29 8.21 -4.71
CA ASP A 22 -7.26 7.43 -5.47
C ASP A 22 -6.67 6.10 -5.93
N LEU A 23 -5.38 6.09 -6.18
CA LEU A 23 -4.70 4.87 -6.59
C LEU A 23 -4.75 3.83 -5.47
N VAL A 24 -4.59 4.27 -4.22
CA VAL A 24 -4.69 3.38 -3.07
C VAL A 24 -6.07 2.75 -3.01
N LYS A 25 -7.10 3.56 -3.16
CA LYS A 25 -8.47 3.05 -3.10
C LYS A 25 -8.73 2.07 -4.23
N LYS A 26 -8.29 2.42 -5.43
CA LYS A 26 -8.50 1.57 -6.60
C LYS A 26 -7.87 0.20 -6.40
N ILE A 27 -6.63 0.17 -5.98
CA ILE A 27 -5.91 -1.09 -5.79
C ILE A 27 -6.52 -1.88 -4.63
N SER A 28 -6.86 -1.19 -3.54
CA SER A 28 -7.47 -1.82 -2.39
C SER A 28 -8.78 -2.52 -2.75
N TRP A 29 -9.63 -1.85 -3.52
CA TRP A 29 -10.90 -2.43 -3.92
C TRP A 29 -10.72 -3.59 -4.90
N GLN A 30 -9.73 -3.49 -5.78
CA GLN A 30 -9.44 -4.60 -6.70
C GLN A 30 -9.05 -5.85 -5.94
N ILE A 31 -8.19 -5.70 -4.93
CA ILE A 31 -7.75 -6.83 -4.15
C ILE A 31 -8.87 -7.32 -3.24
N PHE A 32 -9.62 -6.38 -2.66
CA PHE A 32 -10.72 -6.73 -1.77
C PHE A 32 -11.74 -7.63 -2.47
N GLY A 33 -11.97 -7.39 -3.74
CA GLY A 33 -12.91 -8.21 -4.50
C GLY A 33 -12.56 -9.69 -4.50
N ARG A 34 -11.30 -9.99 -4.25
CA ARG A 34 -10.82 -11.39 -4.24
C ARG A 34 -10.76 -11.99 -2.85
N VAL A 35 -10.74 -11.15 -1.82
CA VAL A 35 -10.49 -11.64 -0.45
C VAL A 35 -11.50 -11.12 0.56
N GLN A 36 -12.64 -10.63 0.10
CA GLN A 36 -13.60 -9.92 0.94
C GLN A 36 -14.10 -10.69 2.15
N LYS A 37 -13.97 -11.98 2.14
CA LYS A 37 -14.44 -12.80 3.26
C LYS A 37 -13.47 -12.85 4.42
N VAL A 38 -12.26 -12.34 4.23
CA VAL A 38 -11.18 -12.50 5.21
C VAL A 38 -10.78 -11.22 5.89
N VAL A 39 -10.98 -10.09 5.23
CA VAL A 39 -10.52 -8.80 5.74
C VAL A 39 -11.52 -7.72 5.42
N GLU A 40 -11.38 -6.59 6.11
CA GLU A 40 -12.19 -5.41 5.84
C GLU A 40 -11.49 -4.51 4.83
N ILE A 41 -12.31 -3.82 4.01
CA ILE A 41 -11.74 -2.92 3.01
C ILE A 41 -10.92 -1.82 3.66
N GLU A 42 -11.32 -1.35 4.84
CA GLU A 42 -10.60 -0.30 5.55
C GLU A 42 -9.19 -0.73 5.88
N ASP A 43 -9.01 -2.00 6.23
CA ASP A 43 -7.68 -2.52 6.55
C ASP A 43 -6.80 -2.50 5.32
N LEU A 44 -7.35 -2.84 4.17
CA LEU A 44 -6.59 -2.83 2.93
C LEU A 44 -6.20 -1.41 2.53
N ILE A 45 -7.13 -0.48 2.68
CA ILE A 45 -6.86 0.92 2.36
C ILE A 45 -5.75 1.45 3.27
N GLN A 46 -5.82 1.12 4.56
CA GLN A 46 -4.80 1.56 5.50
C GLN A 46 -3.42 1.01 5.13
N GLN A 47 -3.36 -0.27 4.78
CA GLN A 47 -2.10 -0.87 4.36
C GLN A 47 -1.60 -0.26 3.06
N GLY A 48 -2.52 0.01 2.15
CA GLY A 48 -2.16 0.67 0.90
C GLY A 48 -1.61 2.06 1.13
N MET A 49 -2.19 2.79 2.08
CA MET A 49 -1.70 4.11 2.43
C MET A 49 -0.27 4.04 2.97
N GLU A 50 0.01 3.05 3.81
CA GLU A 50 1.37 2.87 4.32
C GLU A 50 2.34 2.61 3.17
N GLY A 51 1.91 1.81 2.20
CA GLY A 51 2.72 1.55 1.02
C GLY A 51 2.97 2.79 0.20
N LEU A 52 1.93 3.62 0.06
CA LEU A 52 2.05 4.87 -0.69
C LEU A 52 3.02 5.84 0.01
N VAL A 53 2.90 5.97 1.32
CA VAL A 53 3.79 6.84 2.08
C VAL A 53 5.23 6.37 1.95
N ALA A 54 5.46 5.06 2.09
CA ALA A 54 6.80 4.52 1.94
C ALA A 54 7.34 4.77 0.53
N ALA A 55 6.48 4.62 -0.47
CA ALA A 55 6.86 4.87 -1.86
C ALA A 55 7.28 6.32 -2.05
N ALA A 56 6.49 7.25 -1.50
CA ALA A 56 6.78 8.66 -1.65
C ALA A 56 8.11 9.04 -1.01
N GLN A 57 8.42 8.40 0.11
CA GLN A 57 9.66 8.68 0.83
C GLN A 57 10.90 8.10 0.15
N LYS A 58 10.72 6.98 -0.55
CA LYS A 58 11.86 6.26 -1.14
C LYS A 58 12.02 6.46 -2.64
N TYR A 59 11.07 7.11 -3.27
CA TYR A 59 11.11 7.26 -4.71
C TYR A 59 12.31 8.09 -5.16
N SER A 60 12.94 7.64 -6.23
CA SER A 60 14.04 8.36 -6.86
C SER A 60 13.75 8.52 -8.36
N PRO A 61 13.68 9.76 -8.84
CA PRO A 61 13.42 9.99 -10.26
C PRO A 61 14.51 9.45 -11.18
N LYS A 62 15.66 9.14 -10.60
CA LYS A 62 16.81 8.65 -11.39
C LYS A 62 16.59 7.29 -12.00
N GLU A 63 15.60 6.57 -11.51
CA GLU A 63 15.35 5.18 -11.92
C GLU A 63 14.67 5.07 -13.27
N GLY A 64 14.21 6.19 -13.83
CA GLY A 64 13.50 6.16 -15.09
C GLY A 64 12.08 5.61 -15.01
N VAL A 65 11.62 5.33 -13.80
CA VAL A 65 10.27 4.85 -13.54
C VAL A 65 9.47 6.02 -12.96
N ASN A 66 8.27 6.27 -13.50
CA ASN A 66 7.49 7.35 -12.93
C ASN A 66 6.94 6.93 -11.58
N PHE A 67 6.59 7.93 -10.76
CA PHE A 67 6.18 7.66 -9.39
C PHE A 67 4.95 6.78 -9.33
N GLN A 68 4.00 7.00 -10.22
CA GLN A 68 2.75 6.26 -10.18
C GLN A 68 2.98 4.77 -10.37
N GLN A 69 3.87 4.39 -11.27
CA GLN A 69 4.20 2.99 -11.48
C GLN A 69 4.89 2.41 -10.26
N TYR A 70 5.82 3.17 -9.69
CA TYR A 70 6.52 2.72 -8.50
C TYR A 70 5.56 2.58 -7.32
N ALA A 71 4.67 3.56 -7.17
CA ALA A 71 3.70 3.54 -6.08
C ALA A 71 2.75 2.36 -6.19
N GLN A 72 2.30 2.02 -7.40
CA GLN A 72 1.43 0.87 -7.60
C GLN A 72 2.05 -0.40 -7.04
N LEU A 73 3.32 -0.60 -7.34
CA LEU A 73 4.02 -1.79 -6.86
C LEU A 73 4.14 -1.79 -5.34
N ARG A 74 4.45 -0.64 -4.78
CA ARG A 74 4.60 -0.53 -3.33
C ARG A 74 3.27 -0.68 -2.60
N ILE A 75 2.23 -0.07 -3.13
CA ILE A 75 0.89 -0.17 -2.53
C ILE A 75 0.42 -1.62 -2.58
N ARG A 76 0.50 -2.22 -3.75
CA ARG A 76 0.07 -3.60 -3.92
C ARG A 76 0.88 -4.54 -3.05
N GLY A 77 2.20 -4.33 -3.02
CA GLY A 77 3.07 -5.16 -2.19
C GLY A 77 2.74 -5.06 -0.71
N SER A 78 2.44 -3.85 -0.25
CA SER A 78 2.10 -3.63 1.15
C SER A 78 0.80 -4.34 1.52
N ILE A 79 -0.20 -4.26 0.65
CA ILE A 79 -1.49 -4.90 0.88
C ILE A 79 -1.33 -6.42 0.84
N ILE A 80 -0.61 -6.93 -0.14
CA ILE A 80 -0.41 -8.37 -0.26
C ILE A 80 0.38 -8.91 0.94
N ASP A 81 1.37 -8.16 1.39
CA ASP A 81 2.13 -8.56 2.56
C ASP A 81 1.24 -8.65 3.80
N TYR A 82 0.36 -7.67 3.95
CA TYR A 82 -0.61 -7.67 5.03
C TYR A 82 -1.52 -8.90 4.93
N LEU A 83 -1.99 -9.21 3.73
CA LEU A 83 -2.86 -10.34 3.52
C LEU A 83 -2.16 -11.66 3.81
N ARG A 84 -0.89 -11.76 3.46
CA ARG A 84 -0.13 -12.97 3.75
C ARG A 84 -0.07 -13.25 5.24
N LYS A 85 0.20 -12.20 6.02
CA LYS A 85 0.27 -12.34 7.46
C LYS A 85 -1.09 -12.69 8.05
N ASN A 86 -2.13 -12.01 7.60
CA ASN A 86 -3.46 -12.23 8.13
C ASN A 86 -4.11 -13.46 7.52
N SER A 87 -3.79 -13.75 6.28
CA SER A 87 -4.29 -14.94 5.61
C SER A 87 -3.79 -16.20 6.31
N ASN A 88 -2.55 -16.17 6.78
CA ASN A 88 -2.02 -17.30 7.52
C ASN A 88 -2.82 -17.54 8.80
N LEU A 89 -3.14 -16.45 9.50
CA LEU A 89 -3.96 -16.57 10.71
C LEU A 89 -5.36 -17.03 10.36
N CYS A 90 -5.95 -16.42 9.35
CA CYS A 90 -7.29 -16.78 8.92
C CYS A 90 -7.34 -18.21 8.41
N ARG A 91 -6.32 -18.60 7.66
CA ARG A 91 -6.24 -19.95 7.13
C ARG A 91 -6.13 -20.96 8.25
N THR A 92 -5.34 -20.65 9.26
CA THR A 92 -5.22 -21.50 10.43
C THR A 92 -6.56 -21.62 11.12
N THR A 93 -7.25 -20.52 11.30
CA THR A 93 -8.57 -20.52 11.92
C THR A 93 -9.57 -21.32 11.11
N ILE A 94 -9.55 -21.10 9.80
CA ILE A 94 -10.46 -21.83 8.90
C ILE A 94 -10.16 -23.32 8.92
N LYS A 95 -8.88 -23.68 8.90
CA LYS A 95 -8.50 -25.07 8.96
C LYS A 95 -8.97 -25.71 10.25
N LYS A 96 -8.82 -25.00 11.36
CA LYS A 96 -9.32 -25.53 12.63
C LYS A 96 -10.81 -25.75 12.59
N LYS A 97 -11.54 -24.78 12.06
CA LYS A 97 -12.99 -24.92 11.91
C LYS A 97 -13.34 -26.09 11.01
N THR A 98 -12.61 -26.22 9.92
CA THR A 98 -12.86 -27.26 8.96
C THR A 98 -12.59 -28.63 9.55
N ARG A 99 -11.55 -28.74 10.36
CA ARG A 99 -11.19 -30.01 10.98
C ARG A 99 -12.14 -30.42 12.09
N ILE A 100 -12.76 -29.43 12.67
CA ILE A 100 -13.72 -29.67 13.71
C ILE A 100 -15.03 -30.19 13.11
#